data_ccfbf1624962f7fb8ead57a4bff5185a
#
_entry.id   ccfbf1624962f7fb8ead57a4bff5185a
#
_cell.length_a   1.000
_cell.length_b   1.000
_cell.length_c   1.000
_cell.angle_alpha   90.00
_cell.angle_beta   90.00
_cell.angle_gamma   90.00
#
_symmetry.space_group_name_H-M   'P 1'
#
loop_
_entity.id
_entity.type
_entity.pdbx_description
1 polymer ?
#
loop_
_entity_poly.entity_id
_entity_poly.type
_entity_poly.pdbx_seq_one_letter_code
_entity_poly.pdbx_strand_id
1 'polypeptide(L)'
;MAIELSNLTFTNGADIVPASGVEQILNTGVANTLGGNDSITGDPINILSEVLNGTSEHLHGVYNSGTLNTDDGNDIITGIGRKYDLFAGTGIYNTTGTIDTGNGNDRITGLSSSRGIQSLSGTINTGDDSDTITGAATSSSIGEPGSEFGIGIFTSHSTLDTGKGNDVITGTALESAYAVGIDNFLSTITTGDGNDIIIGNSADGSVGVRNRGSLETGNGNDIITGTDTGSRSFFLGGGIYNYKDITTGDGEDIITGTSDVDGIVNNGTINTGNGADSIIGHGGFFDEYDYYYGGSIENRGTINTGEGADSIIAEGLFTNTGGVFLGDGNDLITASIVAEVGLPNRAIENFNTIETGDGDDTITSSGFIDNQSVINTGNGKDSIIADGGFDGSGNVFLGNGKDYLKAFGSGNFDGGNGKDALELTSGSYTVGISGTAVNFTKGSIVMKTSGFEELIAGSTTYNFASLTNGQTIFVA
;
A
#
# COMPACT_ATOMS: atom_id res chain seq x y z
N MET A 1 36.40 17.95 -10.47
CA MET A 1 37.34 16.81 -10.25
C MET A 1 36.62 15.88 -9.27
N ALA A 2 36.59 14.58 -9.52
CA ALA A 2 36.00 13.65 -8.59
C ALA A 2 36.96 13.32 -7.45
N ILE A 3 36.42 13.06 -6.28
CA ILE A 3 37.19 12.57 -5.11
C ILE A 3 36.98 11.06 -5.02
N GLU A 4 38.07 10.29 -5.13
CA GLU A 4 38.03 8.84 -4.91
C GLU A 4 38.27 8.55 -3.44
N LEU A 5 37.22 8.06 -2.72
CA LEU A 5 37.24 7.85 -1.27
C LEU A 5 38.27 6.81 -0.86
N SER A 6 38.44 5.73 -1.60
CA SER A 6 39.41 4.68 -1.27
C SER A 6 40.87 5.15 -1.26
N ASN A 7 41.15 6.37 -1.74
CA ASN A 7 42.47 6.99 -1.68
C ASN A 7 42.67 7.92 -0.49
N LEU A 8 41.65 8.14 0.32
CA LEU A 8 41.71 9.01 1.50
C LEU A 8 42.13 8.24 2.73
N THR A 9 42.63 8.97 3.72
CA THR A 9 42.92 8.45 5.04
C THR A 9 41.95 9.10 6.03
N PHE A 10 41.24 8.28 6.74
CA PHE A 10 40.23 8.68 7.71
C PHE A 10 40.69 8.51 9.16
N THR A 11 39.96 9.05 10.11
CA THR A 11 40.27 9.08 11.53
C THR A 11 39.14 8.43 12.36
N ASN A 12 39.39 8.18 13.66
CA ASN A 12 38.31 7.74 14.57
C ASN A 12 37.46 8.91 15.12
N GLY A 13 37.45 10.04 14.47
CA GLY A 13 36.66 11.20 14.83
C GLY A 13 35.94 11.72 13.61
N ALA A 14 35.03 12.68 13.78
CA ALA A 14 34.23 13.19 12.70
C ALA A 14 35.07 13.63 11.48
N ASP A 15 34.88 12.95 10.36
CA ASP A 15 35.51 13.26 9.09
C ASP A 15 34.54 13.96 8.14
N ILE A 16 35.00 14.95 7.39
CA ILE A 16 34.17 15.70 6.44
C ILE A 16 34.76 15.60 5.03
N VAL A 17 34.02 15.02 4.10
CA VAL A 17 34.41 14.88 2.71
C VAL A 17 33.32 15.48 1.79
N PRO A 18 33.64 16.43 0.90
CA PRO A 18 34.91 17.16 0.82
C PRO A 18 35.07 18.15 1.97
N ALA A 19 36.30 18.31 2.44
CA ALA A 19 36.63 19.29 3.49
C ALA A 19 36.43 20.75 2.98
N SER A 20 36.45 20.97 1.67
CA SER A 20 36.11 22.23 1.01
C SER A 20 35.78 21.99 -0.47
N GLY A 21 34.77 22.70 -0.97
CA GLY A 21 34.35 22.60 -2.36
C GLY A 21 33.16 21.64 -2.58
N VAL A 22 32.75 21.54 -3.83
CA VAL A 22 31.60 20.73 -4.26
C VAL A 22 32.11 19.89 -5.42
N GLU A 23 32.22 18.61 -5.22
CA GLU A 23 32.78 17.66 -6.17
C GLU A 23 31.97 16.37 -6.21
N GLN A 24 32.13 15.57 -7.24
CA GLN A 24 31.59 14.20 -7.28
C GLN A 24 32.39 13.31 -6.32
N ILE A 25 31.69 12.46 -5.60
CA ILE A 25 32.29 11.40 -4.81
C ILE A 25 32.27 10.11 -5.62
N LEU A 26 33.44 9.48 -5.73
CA LEU A 26 33.61 8.13 -6.28
C LEU A 26 34.09 7.21 -5.16
N ASN A 27 33.59 5.99 -5.15
CA ASN A 27 34.17 4.90 -4.37
C ASN A 27 34.18 3.64 -5.22
N THR A 28 35.35 3.27 -5.70
CA THR A 28 35.57 2.07 -6.51
C THR A 28 36.35 0.99 -5.75
N GLY A 29 36.86 1.31 -4.57
CA GLY A 29 37.62 0.47 -3.68
C GLY A 29 36.95 0.25 -2.33
N VAL A 30 37.76 0.27 -1.27
CA VAL A 30 37.30 0.21 0.11
C VAL A 30 37.61 1.54 0.79
N ALA A 31 36.58 2.22 1.25
CA ALA A 31 36.67 3.41 2.09
C ALA A 31 36.03 3.08 3.45
N ASN A 32 36.79 3.32 4.54
CA ASN A 32 36.33 3.14 5.90
C ASN A 32 36.68 4.37 6.70
N THR A 33 35.67 5.08 7.23
CA THR A 33 35.88 6.33 7.98
C THR A 33 36.21 6.12 9.45
N LEU A 34 36.19 4.88 9.94
CA LEU A 34 36.69 4.47 11.26
C LEU A 34 35.91 5.01 12.47
N GLY A 35 34.67 5.30 12.32
CA GLY A 35 33.80 5.76 13.41
C GLY A 35 33.94 7.26 13.75
N GLY A 36 32.91 7.77 14.33
CA GLY A 36 32.72 9.22 14.53
C GLY A 36 31.48 9.68 13.78
N ASN A 37 31.12 10.93 13.88
CA ASN A 37 30.00 11.47 13.11
C ASN A 37 30.51 12.02 11.78
N ASP A 38 30.46 11.19 10.75
CA ASP A 38 31.08 11.49 9.47
C ASP A 38 30.13 12.16 8.49
N SER A 39 30.67 12.92 7.56
CA SER A 39 29.88 13.60 6.54
C SER A 39 30.52 13.50 5.16
N ILE A 40 29.83 12.82 4.25
CA ILE A 40 30.25 12.65 2.87
C ILE A 40 29.25 13.37 1.96
N THR A 41 29.69 14.41 1.24
CA THR A 41 28.82 15.17 0.35
C THR A 41 29.39 15.23 -1.06
N GLY A 42 28.65 14.70 -2.03
CA GLY A 42 28.96 14.76 -3.45
C GLY A 42 28.00 15.68 -4.21
N ASP A 43 28.56 16.67 -4.90
CA ASP A 43 27.81 17.58 -5.77
C ASP A 43 28.68 18.04 -6.95
N PRO A 44 28.51 17.47 -8.15
CA PRO A 44 29.37 17.73 -9.30
C PRO A 44 29.10 19.07 -10.02
N ILE A 45 29.10 20.20 -9.32
CA ILE A 45 28.82 21.53 -9.93
C ILE A 45 29.86 21.92 -10.98
N ASN A 46 31.13 21.51 -10.82
CA ASN A 46 32.26 22.04 -11.60
C ASN A 46 32.64 21.17 -12.82
N ILE A 47 31.85 20.21 -13.23
CA ILE A 47 32.20 19.19 -14.24
C ILE A 47 31.86 19.64 -15.68
N LEU A 48 31.34 20.83 -15.90
CA LEU A 48 30.94 21.33 -17.23
C LEU A 48 32.03 21.19 -18.31
N SER A 49 33.31 21.15 -17.96
CA SER A 49 34.41 20.98 -18.92
C SER A 49 34.75 19.51 -19.23
N GLU A 50 34.35 18.55 -18.41
CA GLU A 50 34.68 17.13 -18.56
C GLU A 50 33.58 16.35 -19.26
N VAL A 51 32.30 16.76 -19.13
CA VAL A 51 31.15 16.15 -19.79
C VAL A 51 31.19 16.24 -21.32
N LEU A 52 31.92 17.20 -21.85
CA LEU A 52 32.15 17.36 -23.31
C LEU A 52 32.87 16.15 -23.96
N ASN A 53 33.36 15.20 -23.15
CA ASN A 53 34.01 13.98 -23.64
C ASN A 53 33.08 12.74 -23.63
N GLY A 54 31.76 12.88 -23.32
CA GLY A 54 30.75 11.87 -23.61
C GLY A 54 30.57 10.79 -22.56
N THR A 55 30.99 10.96 -21.31
CA THR A 55 30.74 10.02 -20.24
C THR A 55 29.74 10.58 -19.21
N SER A 56 28.58 9.93 -19.07
CA SER A 56 27.53 10.28 -18.09
C SER A 56 27.92 9.98 -16.63
N GLU A 57 29.00 9.26 -16.40
CA GLU A 57 29.45 8.81 -15.08
C GLU A 57 29.80 9.95 -14.12
N HIS A 58 30.08 11.12 -14.64
CA HIS A 58 30.50 12.29 -13.86
C HIS A 58 29.38 13.18 -13.34
N LEU A 59 28.10 12.80 -13.56
CA LEU A 59 26.95 13.61 -13.17
C LEU A 59 26.30 13.13 -11.85
N HIS A 60 26.74 11.97 -11.32
CA HIS A 60 26.26 11.48 -10.05
C HIS A 60 26.86 12.28 -8.88
N GLY A 61 26.08 12.48 -7.81
CA GLY A 61 26.60 13.06 -6.58
C GLY A 61 27.58 12.11 -5.91
N VAL A 62 27.08 10.93 -5.52
CA VAL A 62 27.88 9.83 -5.00
C VAL A 62 27.75 8.64 -5.96
N TYR A 63 28.85 8.12 -6.45
CA TYR A 63 28.94 6.87 -7.20
C TYR A 63 29.69 5.84 -6.38
N ASN A 64 29.03 4.71 -6.07
CA ASN A 64 29.64 3.62 -5.31
C ASN A 64 29.57 2.30 -6.08
N SER A 65 30.72 1.69 -6.31
CA SER A 65 30.89 0.32 -6.83
C SER A 65 31.79 -0.53 -5.94
N GLY A 66 32.31 0.04 -4.86
CA GLY A 66 33.16 -0.58 -3.87
C GLY A 66 32.45 -0.73 -2.54
N THR A 67 33.21 -0.74 -1.44
CA THR A 67 32.70 -0.74 -0.08
C THR A 67 32.93 0.65 0.52
N LEU A 68 31.85 1.30 0.92
CA LEU A 68 31.86 2.52 1.72
C LEU A 68 31.29 2.15 3.09
N ASN A 69 32.12 2.22 4.12
CA ASN A 69 31.74 1.95 5.50
C ASN A 69 32.06 3.18 6.34
N THR A 70 31.07 3.71 7.06
CA THR A 70 31.27 4.84 7.97
C THR A 70 31.38 4.43 9.44
N ASP A 71 31.23 3.12 9.72
CA ASP A 71 31.31 2.54 11.07
C ASP A 71 30.29 3.17 12.07
N ASP A 72 30.60 3.17 13.37
CA ASP A 72 29.69 3.68 14.39
C ASP A 72 29.71 5.21 14.46
N GLY A 73 28.57 5.84 14.47
CA GLY A 73 28.41 7.29 14.57
C GLY A 73 27.05 7.75 14.06
N ASN A 74 26.82 9.04 14.07
CA ASN A 74 25.65 9.60 13.38
C ASN A 74 26.13 10.18 12.05
N ASP A 75 26.05 9.40 11.00
CA ASP A 75 26.71 9.66 9.75
C ASP A 75 25.79 10.30 8.71
N ILE A 76 26.35 11.07 7.80
CA ILE A 76 25.59 11.74 6.77
C ILE A 76 26.22 11.48 5.40
N ILE A 77 25.49 10.82 4.51
CA ILE A 77 25.86 10.67 3.11
C ILE A 77 24.87 11.45 2.25
N THR A 78 25.36 12.46 1.54
CA THR A 78 24.53 13.29 0.65
C THR A 78 25.07 13.24 -0.78
N GLY A 79 24.23 12.86 -1.73
CA GLY A 79 24.54 12.90 -3.14
C GLY A 79 23.58 13.82 -3.90
N ILE A 80 24.12 14.77 -4.68
CA ILE A 80 23.34 15.67 -5.54
C ILE A 80 23.70 15.37 -6.99
N GLY A 81 22.84 14.67 -7.71
CA GLY A 81 23.01 14.41 -9.14
C GLY A 81 22.69 15.66 -9.97
N ARG A 82 23.50 15.93 -11.00
CA ARG A 82 23.32 17.08 -11.87
C ARG A 82 22.84 16.65 -13.25
N LYS A 83 22.11 17.54 -13.92
CA LYS A 83 21.69 17.36 -15.31
C LYS A 83 22.55 18.22 -16.24
N TYR A 84 23.03 17.63 -17.33
CA TYR A 84 23.66 18.32 -18.40
C TYR A 84 23.13 17.83 -19.75
N ASP A 85 22.50 18.71 -20.51
CA ASP A 85 21.84 18.41 -21.78
C ASP A 85 20.82 17.24 -21.61
N LEU A 86 20.99 16.15 -22.33
CA LEU A 86 20.11 14.96 -22.25
C LEU A 86 20.51 13.96 -21.15
N PHE A 87 21.62 14.20 -20.44
CA PHE A 87 22.13 13.31 -19.41
C PHE A 87 21.80 13.82 -18.03
N ALA A 88 21.17 12.99 -17.21
CA ALA A 88 20.89 13.28 -15.82
C ALA A 88 21.66 12.30 -14.91
N GLY A 89 22.40 12.86 -13.96
CA GLY A 89 23.05 12.06 -12.92
C GLY A 89 22.05 11.67 -11.83
N THR A 90 22.39 10.64 -11.09
CA THR A 90 21.66 10.20 -9.88
C THR A 90 22.25 10.90 -8.65
N GLY A 91 21.45 11.18 -7.63
CA GLY A 91 21.96 11.69 -6.36
C GLY A 91 22.97 10.72 -5.77
N ILE A 92 22.53 9.53 -5.39
CA ILE A 92 23.38 8.42 -4.96
C ILE A 92 23.18 7.24 -5.91
N TYR A 93 24.24 6.83 -6.57
CA TYR A 93 24.26 5.70 -7.48
C TYR A 93 25.15 4.58 -6.93
N ASN A 94 24.50 3.57 -6.31
CA ASN A 94 25.16 2.37 -5.82
C ASN A 94 24.97 1.24 -6.83
N THR A 95 26.03 0.83 -7.53
CA THR A 95 25.92 -0.19 -8.59
C THR A 95 25.99 -1.60 -8.03
N THR A 96 27.18 -2.10 -7.72
CA THR A 96 27.42 -3.42 -7.12
C THR A 96 28.09 -3.30 -5.75
N GLY A 97 28.16 -2.07 -5.25
CA GLY A 97 28.86 -1.75 -4.02
C GLY A 97 28.02 -1.93 -2.76
N THR A 98 28.69 -1.80 -1.64
CA THR A 98 28.08 -1.72 -0.33
C THR A 98 28.23 -0.31 0.21
N ILE A 99 27.15 0.27 0.71
CA ILE A 99 27.14 1.43 1.59
C ILE A 99 26.66 0.91 2.94
N ASP A 100 27.49 1.05 3.97
CA ASP A 100 27.22 0.59 5.33
C ASP A 100 27.54 1.74 6.27
N THR A 101 26.54 2.26 7.00
CA THR A 101 26.77 3.38 7.90
C THR A 101 26.97 2.96 9.34
N GLY A 102 26.68 1.70 9.68
CA GLY A 102 26.98 1.15 11.01
C GLY A 102 25.90 1.43 12.05
N ASN A 103 26.30 1.62 13.31
CA ASN A 103 25.32 1.95 14.34
C ASN A 103 25.28 3.46 14.58
N GLY A 104 24.11 3.99 14.84
CA GLY A 104 23.88 5.40 15.09
C GLY A 104 22.72 5.93 14.28
N ASN A 105 22.31 7.16 14.54
CA ASN A 105 21.23 7.74 13.78
C ASN A 105 21.76 8.33 12.46
N ASP A 106 21.70 7.55 11.42
CA ASP A 106 22.34 7.85 10.15
C ASP A 106 21.38 8.50 9.15
N ARG A 107 21.98 9.19 8.18
CA ARG A 107 21.21 9.86 7.18
C ARG A 107 21.80 9.70 5.77
N ILE A 108 21.07 9.07 4.89
CA ILE A 108 21.41 8.95 3.47
C ILE A 108 20.44 9.79 2.64
N THR A 109 20.94 10.75 1.87
CA THR A 109 20.12 11.65 1.06
C THR A 109 20.60 11.70 -0.39
N GLY A 110 19.75 11.30 -1.32
CA GLY A 110 19.99 11.40 -2.75
C GLY A 110 19.04 12.40 -3.40
N LEU A 111 19.57 13.41 -4.07
CA LEU A 111 18.79 14.44 -4.76
C LEU A 111 19.20 14.52 -6.23
N SER A 112 18.24 14.54 -7.15
CA SER A 112 18.53 14.66 -8.59
C SER A 112 17.29 15.15 -9.35
N SER A 113 17.49 15.49 -10.61
CA SER A 113 16.37 15.69 -11.53
C SER A 113 15.78 14.39 -12.09
N SER A 114 16.49 13.25 -11.96
CA SER A 114 16.07 11.95 -12.52
C SER A 114 15.81 10.92 -11.42
N ARG A 115 16.85 10.49 -10.71
CA ARG A 115 16.74 9.54 -9.61
C ARG A 115 17.45 10.07 -8.38
N GLY A 116 16.71 10.12 -7.25
CA GLY A 116 17.30 10.48 -5.96
C GLY A 116 18.35 9.47 -5.54
N ILE A 117 17.92 8.25 -5.25
CA ILE A 117 18.78 7.10 -4.93
C ILE A 117 18.52 6.00 -5.95
N GLN A 118 19.60 5.39 -6.44
CA GLN A 118 19.53 4.20 -7.28
C GLN A 118 20.52 3.16 -6.77
N SER A 119 20.00 1.95 -6.42
CA SER A 119 20.83 0.80 -6.07
C SER A 119 20.60 -0.34 -7.06
N LEU A 120 21.68 -0.79 -7.72
CA LEU A 120 21.65 -1.87 -8.70
C LEU A 120 22.57 -3.00 -8.26
N SER A 121 22.01 -4.13 -7.85
CA SER A 121 22.77 -5.31 -7.38
C SER A 121 23.75 -5.01 -6.23
N GLY A 122 23.54 -3.93 -5.50
CA GLY A 122 24.35 -3.50 -4.36
C GLY A 122 23.57 -3.59 -3.05
N THR A 123 24.22 -3.20 -1.96
CA THR A 123 23.61 -3.12 -0.63
C THR A 123 23.71 -1.69 -0.09
N ILE A 124 22.65 -1.23 0.52
CA ILE A 124 22.64 -0.06 1.39
C ILE A 124 22.15 -0.57 2.74
N ASN A 125 22.99 -0.46 3.75
CA ASN A 125 22.72 -0.85 5.13
C ASN A 125 22.98 0.35 6.03
N THR A 126 22.03 0.71 6.90
CA THR A 126 22.26 1.80 7.86
C THR A 126 22.49 1.31 9.29
N GLY A 127 22.15 0.04 9.58
CA GLY A 127 22.52 -0.60 10.85
C GLY A 127 21.48 -0.45 11.94
N ASP A 128 21.90 -0.43 13.19
CA ASP A 128 20.99 -0.26 14.32
C ASP A 128 20.85 1.23 14.70
N ASP A 129 19.80 1.59 15.42
CA ASP A 129 19.33 2.92 15.81
C ASP A 129 18.44 3.59 14.73
N SER A 130 18.03 4.83 14.93
CA SER A 130 16.97 5.43 14.10
C SER A 130 17.50 6.16 12.87
N ASP A 131 17.31 5.59 11.72
CA ASP A 131 17.91 6.01 10.47
C ASP A 131 16.94 6.73 9.52
N THR A 132 17.50 7.46 8.58
CA THR A 132 16.71 8.17 7.58
C THR A 132 17.32 8.02 6.18
N ILE A 133 16.55 7.42 5.27
CA ILE A 133 16.92 7.35 3.85
C ILE A 133 15.94 8.20 3.03
N THR A 134 16.46 9.18 2.29
CA THR A 134 15.64 10.07 1.48
C THR A 134 16.14 10.11 0.04
N GLY A 135 15.29 9.73 -0.90
CA GLY A 135 15.53 9.88 -2.33
C GLY A 135 14.54 10.85 -2.95
N ALA A 136 15.03 11.90 -3.64
CA ALA A 136 14.14 12.83 -4.30
C ALA A 136 14.54 13.08 -5.77
N ALA A 137 13.56 12.93 -6.66
CA ALA A 137 13.64 13.27 -8.06
C ALA A 137 12.78 14.52 -8.36
N THR A 138 13.42 15.58 -8.83
CA THR A 138 12.79 16.90 -9.04
C THR A 138 12.76 17.29 -10.51
N SER A 139 12.48 16.36 -11.43
CA SER A 139 12.52 16.66 -12.88
C SER A 139 11.43 17.64 -13.29
N SER A 140 11.81 18.74 -13.92
CA SER A 140 10.90 19.73 -14.51
C SER A 140 10.81 19.65 -16.05
N SER A 141 11.31 18.59 -16.69
CA SER A 141 11.32 18.49 -18.16
C SER A 141 10.15 17.68 -18.68
N ILE A 142 8.96 18.29 -18.67
CA ILE A 142 7.80 17.78 -19.41
C ILE A 142 8.06 17.98 -20.92
N GLY A 143 8.11 16.91 -21.70
CA GLY A 143 7.89 16.98 -23.14
C GLY A 143 9.08 16.77 -24.07
N GLU A 144 10.27 16.43 -23.62
CA GLU A 144 11.35 16.02 -24.50
C GLU A 144 11.33 14.50 -24.72
N PRO A 145 11.42 14.00 -25.99
CA PRO A 145 11.56 12.56 -26.25
C PRO A 145 12.87 12.05 -25.64
N GLY A 146 12.78 11.21 -24.62
CA GLY A 146 13.93 10.67 -23.88
C GLY A 146 14.08 11.20 -22.46
N SER A 147 13.12 11.96 -21.91
CA SER A 147 13.12 12.33 -20.50
C SER A 147 13.03 11.06 -19.64
N GLU A 148 14.05 10.84 -18.81
CA GLU A 148 14.06 9.72 -17.88
C GLU A 148 12.95 9.89 -16.83
N PHE A 149 12.40 8.76 -16.39
CA PHE A 149 11.39 8.72 -15.34
C PHE A 149 11.95 9.30 -14.05
N GLY A 150 11.21 10.21 -13.41
CA GLY A 150 11.53 10.66 -12.07
C GLY A 150 11.28 9.53 -11.06
N ILE A 151 12.31 9.09 -10.33
CA ILE A 151 12.17 8.09 -9.28
C ILE A 151 12.87 8.59 -8.03
N GLY A 152 12.14 8.65 -6.91
CA GLY A 152 12.74 9.02 -5.63
C GLY A 152 13.78 8.00 -5.20
N ILE A 153 13.36 6.76 -4.97
CA ILE A 153 14.24 5.62 -4.64
C ILE A 153 13.98 4.50 -5.63
N PHE A 154 15.00 4.04 -6.31
CA PHE A 154 14.97 2.88 -7.19
C PHE A 154 15.94 1.80 -6.71
N THR A 155 15.41 0.62 -6.41
CA THR A 155 16.18 -0.55 -6.08
C THR A 155 15.98 -1.65 -7.12
N SER A 156 17.05 -2.31 -7.56
CA SER A 156 16.98 -3.40 -8.53
C SER A 156 18.00 -4.49 -8.21
N HIS A 157 17.51 -5.71 -7.91
CA HIS A 157 18.34 -6.85 -7.50
C HIS A 157 19.28 -6.50 -6.33
N SER A 158 18.85 -5.67 -5.43
CA SER A 158 19.65 -5.08 -4.36
C SER A 158 18.97 -5.27 -3.01
N THR A 159 19.69 -4.93 -1.95
CA THR A 159 19.16 -4.86 -0.58
C THR A 159 19.26 -3.43 -0.08
N LEU A 160 18.18 -2.95 0.50
CA LEU A 160 18.14 -1.74 1.30
C LEU A 160 17.64 -2.17 2.67
N ASP A 161 18.50 -2.03 3.69
CA ASP A 161 18.26 -2.50 5.05
C ASP A 161 18.56 -1.34 6.00
N THR A 162 17.62 -1.00 6.87
CA THR A 162 17.86 0.03 7.89
C THR A 162 18.09 -0.56 9.30
N GLY A 163 17.91 -1.90 9.43
CA GLY A 163 18.27 -2.58 10.68
C GLY A 163 17.22 -2.45 11.76
N LYS A 164 17.64 -2.11 12.98
CA LYS A 164 16.72 -1.93 14.12
C LYS A 164 16.66 -0.48 14.53
N GLY A 165 15.48 -0.01 14.76
CA GLY A 165 15.31 1.36 15.19
C GLY A 165 13.94 1.89 14.79
N ASN A 166 13.72 3.17 14.89
CA ASN A 166 12.53 3.76 14.30
C ASN A 166 12.95 4.48 13.02
N ASP A 167 12.86 3.79 11.92
CA ASP A 167 13.48 4.18 10.67
C ASP A 167 12.51 4.90 9.72
N VAL A 168 13.07 5.72 8.86
CA VAL A 168 12.26 6.45 7.87
C VAL A 168 12.87 6.33 6.48
N ILE A 169 12.12 5.72 5.57
CA ILE A 169 12.46 5.67 4.14
C ILE A 169 11.49 6.54 3.36
N THR A 170 11.98 7.58 2.69
CA THR A 170 11.14 8.47 1.88
C THR A 170 11.63 8.55 0.44
N GLY A 171 10.77 8.15 -0.50
CA GLY A 171 10.97 8.34 -1.93
C GLY A 171 10.00 9.38 -2.48
N THR A 172 10.51 10.43 -3.13
CA THR A 172 9.67 11.48 -3.71
C THR A 172 10.04 11.71 -5.18
N ALA A 173 9.03 11.71 -6.04
CA ALA A 173 9.21 12.02 -7.46
C ALA A 173 8.15 13.05 -7.89
N LEU A 174 8.61 14.25 -8.22
CA LEU A 174 7.76 15.38 -8.63
C LEU A 174 7.90 15.63 -10.13
N GLU A 175 6.82 15.99 -10.80
CA GLU A 175 6.81 16.56 -12.15
C GLU A 175 7.28 15.64 -13.32
N SER A 176 6.88 14.36 -13.34
CA SER A 176 7.13 13.47 -14.48
C SER A 176 5.88 12.63 -14.78
N ALA A 177 5.53 12.48 -16.05
CA ALA A 177 4.39 11.66 -16.49
C ALA A 177 4.49 10.17 -16.11
N TYR A 178 5.57 9.74 -15.48
CA TYR A 178 5.83 8.38 -15.00
C TYR A 178 6.64 8.41 -13.69
N ALA A 179 6.34 9.34 -12.80
CA ALA A 179 7.03 9.48 -11.53
C ALA A 179 6.73 8.30 -10.61
N VAL A 180 7.73 7.83 -9.87
CA VAL A 180 7.54 6.81 -8.83
C VAL A 180 8.27 7.26 -7.57
N GLY A 181 7.54 7.32 -6.45
CA GLY A 181 8.15 7.64 -5.16
C GLY A 181 9.21 6.60 -4.80
N ILE A 182 8.79 5.36 -4.58
CA ILE A 182 9.65 4.20 -4.32
C ILE A 182 9.35 3.11 -5.34
N ASP A 183 10.34 2.64 -6.07
CA ASP A 183 10.25 1.51 -7.01
C ASP A 183 11.19 0.38 -6.56
N ASN A 184 10.62 -0.62 -5.91
CA ASN A 184 11.31 -1.82 -5.48
C ASN A 184 11.22 -2.92 -6.56
N PHE A 185 12.27 -3.06 -7.38
CA PHE A 185 12.28 -4.02 -8.48
C PHE A 185 13.17 -5.23 -8.16
N LEU A 186 12.56 -6.39 -7.89
CA LEU A 186 13.26 -7.65 -7.59
C LEU A 186 14.32 -7.49 -6.48
N SER A 187 14.05 -6.65 -5.51
CA SER A 187 14.95 -6.30 -4.40
C SER A 187 14.25 -6.57 -3.07
N THR A 188 15.00 -6.51 -1.99
CA THR A 188 14.48 -6.48 -0.63
C THR A 188 14.66 -5.08 -0.07
N ILE A 189 13.60 -4.51 0.46
CA ILE A 189 13.62 -3.34 1.34
C ILE A 189 13.16 -3.85 2.70
N THR A 190 13.98 -3.69 3.73
CA THR A 190 13.65 -4.07 5.10
C THR A 190 14.01 -2.94 6.06
N THR A 191 13.17 -2.72 7.09
CA THR A 191 13.42 -1.73 8.14
C THR A 191 13.65 -2.37 9.51
N GLY A 192 13.32 -3.67 9.66
CA GLY A 192 13.68 -4.45 10.87
C GLY A 192 12.71 -4.26 12.03
N ASP A 193 13.22 -4.36 13.27
CA ASP A 193 12.36 -4.16 14.45
C ASP A 193 12.34 -2.67 14.84
N GLY A 194 11.17 -2.10 14.99
CA GLY A 194 11.00 -0.70 15.36
C GLY A 194 9.65 -0.14 14.92
N ASN A 195 9.40 1.11 15.16
CA ASN A 195 8.20 1.76 14.57
C ASN A 195 8.64 2.51 13.32
N ASP A 196 8.49 1.88 12.19
CA ASP A 196 9.11 2.30 10.94
C ASP A 196 8.13 3.03 10.02
N ILE A 197 8.68 3.87 9.16
CA ILE A 197 7.86 4.66 8.23
C ILE A 197 8.44 4.57 6.82
N ILE A 198 7.65 4.05 5.89
CA ILE A 198 7.97 4.03 4.46
C ILE A 198 7.00 4.93 3.69
N ILE A 199 7.51 5.95 3.03
CA ILE A 199 6.70 6.93 2.30
C ILE A 199 7.14 7.00 0.83
N GLY A 200 6.23 6.69 -0.07
CA GLY A 200 6.41 6.93 -1.50
C GLY A 200 5.47 8.02 -2.00
N ASN A 201 6.01 9.12 -2.50
CA ASN A 201 5.22 10.21 -3.05
C ASN A 201 5.49 10.38 -4.53
N SER A 202 4.45 10.42 -5.34
CA SER A 202 4.50 10.78 -6.74
C SER A 202 3.55 11.92 -7.07
N ALA A 203 3.77 12.55 -8.21
CA ALA A 203 2.87 13.53 -8.78
C ALA A 203 2.56 13.17 -10.24
N ASP A 204 1.48 13.76 -10.78
CA ASP A 204 1.08 13.66 -12.18
C ASP A 204 0.70 12.25 -12.70
N GLY A 205 0.00 11.47 -11.87
CA GLY A 205 -0.66 10.24 -12.32
C GLY A 205 0.30 9.06 -12.49
N SER A 206 1.08 8.81 -11.46
CA SER A 206 2.06 7.73 -11.41
C SER A 206 1.86 6.84 -10.17
N VAL A 207 2.90 6.44 -9.47
CA VAL A 207 2.78 5.51 -8.35
C VAL A 207 3.58 5.99 -7.14
N GLY A 208 2.92 6.09 -5.99
CA GLY A 208 3.59 6.40 -4.74
C GLY A 208 4.61 5.32 -4.38
N VAL A 209 4.15 4.10 -4.12
CA VAL A 209 5.00 2.93 -3.85
C VAL A 209 4.69 1.84 -4.87
N ARG A 210 5.69 1.41 -5.62
CA ARG A 210 5.61 0.26 -6.53
C ARG A 210 6.49 -0.87 -6.02
N ASN A 211 5.87 -1.89 -5.44
CA ASN A 211 6.59 -3.05 -4.91
C ASN A 211 6.54 -4.23 -5.90
N ARG A 212 7.69 -4.61 -6.44
CA ARG A 212 7.91 -5.76 -7.32
C ARG A 212 8.97 -6.72 -6.75
N GLY A 213 9.29 -6.56 -5.47
CA GLY A 213 10.21 -7.34 -4.67
C GLY A 213 9.61 -7.64 -3.30
N SER A 214 10.43 -7.82 -2.27
CA SER A 214 10.00 -7.91 -0.88
C SER A 214 10.10 -6.54 -0.21
N LEU A 215 9.06 -6.18 0.55
CA LEU A 215 9.04 -5.01 1.41
C LEU A 215 8.62 -5.50 2.79
N GLU A 216 9.53 -5.40 3.76
CA GLU A 216 9.39 -5.96 5.09
C GLU A 216 9.69 -4.88 6.13
N THR A 217 8.77 -4.58 7.06
CA THR A 217 9.02 -3.59 8.10
C THR A 217 9.40 -4.21 9.45
N GLY A 218 9.02 -5.47 9.68
CA GLY A 218 9.45 -6.20 10.89
C GLY A 218 8.44 -6.12 12.02
N ASN A 219 8.90 -6.03 13.27
CA ASN A 219 7.99 -5.90 14.40
C ASN A 219 7.98 -4.46 14.89
N GLY A 220 6.81 -3.97 15.23
CA GLY A 220 6.61 -2.61 15.69
C GLY A 220 5.36 -2.00 15.06
N ASN A 221 5.03 -0.79 15.41
CA ASN A 221 3.88 -0.14 14.80
C ASN A 221 4.32 0.63 13.55
N ASP A 222 4.16 -0.01 12.40
CA ASP A 222 4.75 0.43 11.16
C ASP A 222 3.76 1.17 10.25
N ILE A 223 4.29 2.06 9.42
CA ILE A 223 3.48 2.84 8.50
C ILE A 223 4.05 2.75 7.09
N ILE A 224 3.25 2.26 6.15
CA ILE A 224 3.56 2.30 4.72
C ILE A 224 2.55 3.21 4.04
N THR A 225 3.04 4.29 3.43
CA THR A 225 2.18 5.25 2.71
C THR A 225 2.64 5.40 1.27
N GLY A 226 1.72 5.18 0.35
CA GLY A 226 1.90 5.50 -1.06
C GLY A 226 0.92 6.60 -1.49
N THR A 227 1.43 7.69 -2.05
CA THR A 227 0.59 8.81 -2.50
C THR A 227 0.92 9.19 -3.93
N ASP A 228 -0.11 9.28 -4.77
CA ASP A 228 -0.05 9.95 -6.05
C ASP A 228 -1.02 11.13 -6.05
N THR A 229 -0.50 12.35 -6.28
CA THR A 229 -1.30 13.58 -6.25
C THR A 229 -1.70 14.09 -7.63
N GLY A 230 -1.49 13.31 -8.67
CA GLY A 230 -1.71 13.74 -10.05
C GLY A 230 -3.08 13.34 -10.61
N SER A 231 -3.81 14.30 -11.17
CA SER A 231 -5.12 14.09 -11.81
C SER A 231 -5.07 13.77 -13.32
N ARG A 232 -3.91 13.45 -13.90
CA ARG A 232 -3.71 13.49 -15.36
C ARG A 232 -3.45 12.16 -16.07
N SER A 233 -3.30 11.06 -15.38
CA SER A 233 -2.97 9.81 -16.05
C SER A 233 -4.21 8.94 -16.25
N PHE A 234 -4.64 8.83 -17.47
CA PHE A 234 -5.77 8.00 -17.89
C PHE A 234 -5.61 6.49 -17.59
N PHE A 235 -4.47 6.00 -17.08
CA PHE A 235 -4.26 4.54 -16.97
C PHE A 235 -3.27 4.03 -15.92
N LEU A 236 -2.54 4.84 -15.14
CA LEU A 236 -1.44 4.33 -14.32
C LEU A 236 -1.27 4.96 -12.92
N GLY A 237 -2.20 5.79 -12.46
CA GLY A 237 -2.08 6.44 -11.14
C GLY A 237 -2.42 5.48 -9.99
N GLY A 238 -1.60 5.46 -8.96
CA GLY A 238 -1.89 4.66 -7.78
C GLY A 238 -1.08 5.05 -6.55
N GLY A 239 -1.70 4.92 -5.38
CA GLY A 239 -1.00 5.09 -4.12
C GLY A 239 0.03 3.99 -3.94
N ILE A 240 -0.43 2.74 -3.84
CA ILE A 240 0.41 1.56 -3.69
C ILE A 240 0.06 0.52 -4.77
N TYR A 241 1.08 0.10 -5.53
CA TYR A 241 1.00 -1.07 -6.42
C TYR A 241 1.89 -2.17 -5.88
N ASN A 242 1.28 -3.20 -5.30
CA ASN A 242 1.98 -4.38 -4.82
C ASN A 242 1.86 -5.54 -5.82
N TYR A 243 2.99 -6.00 -6.33
CA TYR A 243 3.08 -7.17 -7.23
C TYR A 243 3.73 -8.39 -6.59
N LYS A 244 4.28 -8.24 -5.38
CA LYS A 244 4.97 -9.28 -4.62
C LYS A 244 4.54 -9.21 -3.16
N ASP A 245 5.48 -9.17 -2.23
CA ASP A 245 5.20 -9.31 -0.82
C ASP A 245 5.39 -7.98 -0.09
N ILE A 246 4.38 -7.58 0.68
CA ILE A 246 4.46 -6.56 1.72
C ILE A 246 4.15 -7.28 3.02
N THR A 247 5.07 -7.22 3.99
CA THR A 247 4.92 -7.82 5.31
C THR A 247 5.29 -6.79 6.36
N THR A 248 4.39 -6.51 7.31
CA THR A 248 4.66 -5.53 8.37
C THR A 248 5.01 -6.18 9.70
N GLY A 249 4.53 -7.40 9.97
CA GLY A 249 4.98 -8.18 11.15
C GLY A 249 4.03 -8.07 12.33
N ASP A 250 4.57 -8.08 13.55
CA ASP A 250 3.76 -7.92 14.76
C ASP A 250 3.70 -6.45 15.16
N GLY A 251 2.50 -5.90 15.35
CA GLY A 251 2.33 -4.49 15.75
C GLY A 251 0.97 -3.92 15.36
N GLU A 252 0.74 -2.66 15.62
CA GLU A 252 -0.43 -1.95 15.11
C GLU A 252 -0.02 -1.23 13.82
N ASP A 253 -0.19 -1.89 12.67
CA ASP A 253 0.39 -1.45 11.41
C ASP A 253 -0.62 -0.71 10.52
N ILE A 254 -0.11 0.22 9.72
CA ILE A 254 -0.96 1.01 8.82
C ILE A 254 -0.39 1.00 7.40
N ILE A 255 -1.18 0.51 6.46
CA ILE A 255 -0.87 0.59 5.03
C ILE A 255 -1.88 1.52 4.36
N THR A 256 -1.43 2.66 3.83
CA THR A 256 -2.31 3.65 3.21
C THR A 256 -1.91 3.91 1.76
N GLY A 257 -2.84 3.71 0.85
CA GLY A 257 -2.69 4.10 -0.56
C GLY A 257 -3.65 5.22 -0.94
N THR A 258 -3.13 6.31 -1.49
CA THR A 258 -3.92 7.47 -1.90
C THR A 258 -3.62 7.85 -3.34
N SER A 259 -4.66 7.92 -4.16
CA SER A 259 -4.59 8.39 -5.55
C SER A 259 -5.99 8.78 -6.03
N ASP A 260 -6.07 9.60 -7.06
CA ASP A 260 -7.36 9.85 -7.72
C ASP A 260 -7.85 8.62 -8.50
N VAL A 261 -6.95 7.68 -8.87
CA VAL A 261 -7.30 6.47 -9.64
C VAL A 261 -7.41 5.27 -8.72
N ASP A 262 -6.29 4.66 -8.36
CA ASP A 262 -6.26 3.48 -7.48
C ASP A 262 -5.57 3.81 -6.16
N GLY A 263 -6.26 3.61 -5.04
CA GLY A 263 -5.63 3.75 -3.72
C GLY A 263 -4.57 2.66 -3.54
N ILE A 264 -5.02 1.40 -3.47
CA ILE A 264 -4.17 0.22 -3.35
C ILE A 264 -4.54 -0.80 -4.42
N VAL A 265 -3.57 -1.27 -5.20
CA VAL A 265 -3.69 -2.42 -6.09
C VAL A 265 -2.77 -3.53 -5.58
N ASN A 266 -3.36 -4.61 -5.09
CA ASN A 266 -2.62 -5.77 -4.63
C ASN A 266 -2.72 -6.93 -5.63
N ASN A 267 -1.62 -7.22 -6.32
CA ASN A 267 -1.48 -8.41 -7.17
C ASN A 267 -0.61 -9.52 -6.52
N GLY A 268 -0.03 -9.24 -5.36
CA GLY A 268 0.82 -10.14 -4.60
C GLY A 268 0.22 -10.49 -3.25
N THR A 269 1.03 -10.46 -2.20
CA THR A 269 0.60 -10.66 -0.81
C THR A 269 0.77 -9.38 -0.02
N ILE A 270 -0.24 -9.03 0.77
CA ILE A 270 -0.12 -8.10 1.89
C ILE A 270 -0.38 -8.93 3.14
N ASN A 271 0.57 -8.97 4.06
CA ASN A 271 0.46 -9.67 5.33
C ASN A 271 0.87 -8.70 6.44
N THR A 272 -0.08 -8.31 7.29
CA THR A 272 0.22 -7.35 8.35
C THR A 272 0.62 -8.03 9.67
N GLY A 273 0.21 -9.29 9.87
CA GLY A 273 0.73 -10.07 11.01
C GLY A 273 -0.20 -10.08 12.22
N ASN A 274 0.33 -9.90 13.42
CA ASN A 274 -0.49 -9.83 14.61
C ASN A 274 -0.56 -8.40 15.12
N GLY A 275 -1.74 -7.94 15.46
CA GLY A 275 -1.95 -6.60 15.96
C GLY A 275 -3.27 -6.02 15.51
N ALA A 276 -3.52 -4.77 15.81
CA ALA A 276 -4.73 -4.12 15.29
C ALA A 276 -4.36 -3.31 14.05
N ASP A 277 -4.45 -3.95 12.90
CA ASP A 277 -3.90 -3.44 11.66
C ASP A 277 -4.92 -2.68 10.81
N SER A 278 -4.42 -1.79 9.95
CA SER A 278 -5.28 -1.01 9.08
C SER A 278 -4.76 -0.96 7.65
N ILE A 279 -5.60 -1.38 6.70
CA ILE A 279 -5.36 -1.21 5.26
C ILE A 279 -6.37 -0.21 4.72
N ILE A 280 -5.87 0.97 4.28
CA ILE A 280 -6.71 2.11 3.91
C ILE A 280 -6.46 2.48 2.46
N GLY A 281 -7.50 2.45 1.64
CA GLY A 281 -7.45 2.88 0.26
C GLY A 281 -8.30 4.14 0.03
N HIS A 282 -7.68 5.15 -0.56
CA HIS A 282 -8.36 6.35 -1.06
C HIS A 282 -8.17 6.41 -2.57
N GLY A 283 -9.24 6.21 -3.33
CA GLY A 283 -9.16 6.19 -4.78
C GLY A 283 -10.54 6.08 -5.41
N GLY A 284 -10.54 6.03 -6.74
CA GLY A 284 -11.75 5.95 -7.53
C GLY A 284 -12.17 7.31 -8.06
N PHE A 285 -11.90 7.54 -9.33
CA PHE A 285 -12.16 8.79 -10.03
C PHE A 285 -13.17 8.57 -11.17
N PHE A 286 -14.01 9.56 -11.40
CA PHE A 286 -14.86 9.64 -12.59
C PHE A 286 -14.29 10.68 -13.55
N ASP A 287 -14.16 10.34 -14.82
CA ASP A 287 -13.79 11.33 -15.82
C ASP A 287 -15.00 12.19 -16.25
N GLU A 288 -14.76 13.20 -17.06
CA GLU A 288 -15.80 14.09 -17.59
C GLU A 288 -16.82 13.40 -18.54
N TYR A 289 -16.63 12.10 -18.80
CA TYR A 289 -17.49 11.26 -19.63
C TYR A 289 -18.21 10.17 -18.82
N ASP A 290 -18.24 10.27 -17.48
CA ASP A 290 -18.86 9.32 -16.55
C ASP A 290 -18.25 7.90 -16.59
N TYR A 291 -16.96 7.74 -17.01
CA TYR A 291 -16.24 6.48 -16.85
C TYR A 291 -15.56 6.44 -15.49
N TYR A 292 -15.86 5.39 -14.73
CA TYR A 292 -15.17 5.08 -13.48
C TYR A 292 -13.83 4.40 -13.78
N TYR A 293 -12.76 4.96 -13.27
CA TYR A 293 -11.43 4.37 -13.35
C TYR A 293 -10.93 4.06 -11.94
N GLY A 294 -10.51 2.80 -11.76
CA GLY A 294 -9.85 2.35 -10.54
C GLY A 294 -10.79 2.06 -9.36
N GLY A 295 -10.20 1.76 -8.23
CA GLY A 295 -10.85 1.46 -6.97
C GLY A 295 -10.06 2.01 -5.80
N SER A 296 -10.71 2.19 -4.67
CA SER A 296 -9.96 2.53 -3.45
C SER A 296 -9.04 1.39 -3.06
N ILE A 297 -9.54 0.15 -3.12
CA ILE A 297 -8.74 -1.05 -2.93
C ILE A 297 -9.13 -2.07 -4.00
N GLU A 298 -8.16 -2.52 -4.78
CA GLU A 298 -8.31 -3.62 -5.72
C GLU A 298 -7.40 -4.78 -5.29
N ASN A 299 -7.99 -5.85 -4.73
CA ASN A 299 -7.28 -7.05 -4.35
C ASN A 299 -7.42 -8.14 -5.42
N ARG A 300 -6.32 -8.46 -6.09
CA ARG A 300 -6.19 -9.58 -7.04
C ARG A 300 -5.32 -10.70 -6.49
N GLY A 301 -4.62 -10.46 -5.40
CA GLY A 301 -3.75 -11.38 -4.70
C GLY A 301 -4.31 -11.82 -3.36
N THR A 302 -3.51 -11.79 -2.32
CA THR A 302 -3.93 -12.14 -0.96
C THR A 302 -3.74 -10.95 -0.02
N ILE A 303 -4.74 -10.70 0.80
CA ILE A 303 -4.64 -9.87 1.99
C ILE A 303 -4.87 -10.78 3.17
N ASN A 304 -3.93 -10.78 4.12
CA ASN A 304 -4.01 -11.50 5.38
C ASN A 304 -3.62 -10.53 6.50
N THR A 305 -4.51 -10.27 7.45
CA THR A 305 -4.21 -9.34 8.54
C THR A 305 -3.82 -10.03 9.84
N GLY A 306 -4.23 -11.29 10.03
CA GLY A 306 -3.69 -12.13 11.11
C GLY A 306 -4.53 -12.15 12.37
N GLU A 307 -3.90 -12.01 13.57
CA GLU A 307 -4.63 -11.97 14.84
C GLU A 307 -4.73 -10.51 15.31
N GLY A 308 -5.91 -10.05 15.65
CA GLY A 308 -6.10 -8.69 16.15
C GLY A 308 -7.42 -8.07 15.73
N ALA A 309 -7.64 -6.81 16.06
CA ALA A 309 -8.84 -6.12 15.62
C ALA A 309 -8.52 -5.29 14.37
N ASP A 310 -8.65 -5.92 13.23
CA ASP A 310 -8.14 -5.40 11.97
C ASP A 310 -9.16 -4.61 11.16
N SER A 311 -8.68 -3.77 10.28
CA SER A 311 -9.57 -2.98 9.43
C SER A 311 -9.12 -2.89 7.97
N ILE A 312 -10.06 -3.09 7.06
CA ILE A 312 -9.94 -2.76 5.65
C ILE A 312 -10.93 -1.63 5.36
N ILE A 313 -10.41 -0.46 5.00
CA ILE A 313 -11.21 0.74 4.77
C ILE A 313 -11.02 1.20 3.33
N ALA A 314 -12.06 1.06 2.52
CA ALA A 314 -12.09 1.57 1.15
C ALA A 314 -12.97 2.82 1.09
N GLU A 315 -12.36 3.99 0.95
CA GLU A 315 -13.10 5.22 0.71
C GLU A 315 -13.46 5.35 -0.78
N GLY A 316 -14.22 4.39 -1.25
CA GLY A 316 -14.65 4.14 -2.61
C GLY A 316 -14.90 2.64 -2.82
N LEU A 317 -14.75 2.15 -4.05
CA LEU A 317 -14.97 0.76 -4.39
C LEU A 317 -13.87 -0.15 -3.82
N PHE A 318 -14.30 -1.22 -3.15
CA PHE A 318 -13.46 -2.37 -2.80
C PHE A 318 -13.76 -3.53 -3.75
N THR A 319 -12.81 -3.89 -4.60
CA THR A 319 -12.91 -5.04 -5.50
C THR A 319 -12.00 -6.15 -5.02
N ASN A 320 -12.58 -7.32 -4.76
CA ASN A 320 -11.86 -8.54 -4.38
C ASN A 320 -12.01 -9.63 -5.45
N THR A 321 -10.92 -9.91 -6.16
CA THR A 321 -10.81 -11.07 -7.07
C THR A 321 -9.80 -12.11 -6.54
N GLY A 322 -9.10 -11.78 -5.47
CA GLY A 322 -8.19 -12.63 -4.70
C GLY A 322 -8.79 -13.08 -3.37
N GLY A 323 -7.95 -13.45 -2.41
CA GLY A 323 -8.38 -13.84 -1.06
C GLY A 323 -8.24 -12.69 -0.06
N VAL A 324 -9.19 -12.60 0.88
CA VAL A 324 -9.13 -11.69 2.03
C VAL A 324 -9.40 -12.50 3.27
N PHE A 325 -8.44 -12.49 4.21
CA PHE A 325 -8.45 -13.24 5.46
C PHE A 325 -8.06 -12.30 6.59
N LEU A 326 -8.98 -12.02 7.51
CA LEU A 326 -8.71 -11.11 8.62
C LEU A 326 -8.19 -11.84 9.85
N GLY A 327 -8.67 -13.06 10.12
CA GLY A 327 -8.13 -13.92 11.17
C GLY A 327 -8.97 -13.89 12.45
N ASP A 328 -8.31 -13.95 13.61
CA ASP A 328 -9.01 -13.91 14.89
C ASP A 328 -9.01 -12.47 15.43
N GLY A 329 -10.20 -11.93 15.69
CA GLY A 329 -10.31 -10.57 16.20
C GLY A 329 -11.70 -9.97 16.03
N ASN A 330 -11.87 -8.70 16.35
CA ASN A 330 -13.12 -8.02 16.02
C ASN A 330 -12.87 -7.11 14.81
N ASP A 331 -13.08 -7.66 13.64
CA ASP A 331 -12.59 -7.09 12.41
C ASP A 331 -13.61 -6.21 11.69
N LEU A 332 -13.09 -5.30 10.88
CA LEU A 332 -13.90 -4.33 10.16
C LEU A 332 -13.56 -4.29 8.67
N ILE A 333 -14.56 -4.51 7.83
CA ILE A 333 -14.49 -4.12 6.43
C ILE A 333 -15.49 -3.00 6.18
N THR A 334 -15.01 -1.84 5.73
CA THR A 334 -15.88 -0.73 5.36
C THR A 334 -15.58 -0.29 3.93
N ALA A 335 -16.63 -0.18 3.11
CA ALA A 335 -16.52 0.40 1.79
C ALA A 335 -17.62 1.43 1.56
N SER A 336 -17.23 2.56 0.99
CA SER A 336 -18.16 3.64 0.66
C SER A 336 -18.28 3.83 -0.84
N ILE A 337 -19.44 4.30 -1.29
CA ILE A 337 -19.60 4.72 -2.68
C ILE A 337 -19.16 6.18 -2.83
N VAL A 338 -18.48 6.47 -3.94
CA VAL A 338 -18.41 7.84 -4.46
C VAL A 338 -19.69 8.05 -5.25
N ALA A 339 -20.65 8.76 -4.67
CA ALA A 339 -21.99 8.90 -5.23
C ALA A 339 -21.98 9.77 -6.48
N GLU A 340 -22.21 9.17 -7.67
CA GLU A 340 -22.59 9.89 -8.89
C GLU A 340 -23.81 9.28 -9.57
N VAL A 341 -24.52 10.13 -10.33
CA VAL A 341 -25.80 9.82 -10.96
C VAL A 341 -25.54 8.92 -12.19
N GLY A 342 -26.03 7.67 -12.14
CA GLY A 342 -26.09 6.80 -13.33
C GLY A 342 -25.24 5.53 -13.28
N LEU A 343 -24.39 5.35 -12.28
CA LEU A 343 -23.58 4.13 -12.11
C LEU A 343 -24.20 3.18 -11.08
N PRO A 344 -23.92 1.86 -11.15
CA PRO A 344 -24.31 0.96 -10.08
C PRO A 344 -23.62 1.39 -8.80
N ASN A 345 -24.42 1.70 -7.76
CA ASN A 345 -23.95 2.07 -6.42
C ASN A 345 -23.29 0.88 -5.70
N ARG A 346 -22.24 0.29 -6.29
CA ARG A 346 -21.48 -0.80 -5.69
C ARG A 346 -20.36 -0.22 -4.85
N ALA A 347 -20.26 -0.66 -3.63
CA ALA A 347 -19.14 -0.32 -2.74
C ALA A 347 -18.22 -1.53 -2.52
N ILE A 348 -18.77 -2.76 -2.55
CA ILE A 348 -17.98 -3.98 -2.49
C ILE A 348 -18.32 -4.86 -3.70
N GLU A 349 -17.30 -5.30 -4.43
CA GLU A 349 -17.39 -6.37 -5.44
C GLU A 349 -16.55 -7.55 -5.00
N ASN A 350 -17.20 -8.67 -4.68
CA ASN A 350 -16.53 -9.88 -4.24
C ASN A 350 -16.68 -11.02 -5.26
N PHE A 351 -15.59 -11.33 -5.94
CA PHE A 351 -15.51 -12.44 -6.91
C PHE A 351 -14.74 -13.65 -6.37
N ASN A 352 -14.23 -13.58 -5.13
CA ASN A 352 -13.51 -14.65 -4.47
C ASN A 352 -13.91 -14.70 -2.98
N THR A 353 -13.03 -15.14 -2.10
CA THR A 353 -13.32 -15.32 -0.69
C THR A 353 -13.04 -14.07 0.12
N ILE A 354 -13.96 -13.73 1.02
CA ILE A 354 -13.75 -12.84 2.16
C ILE A 354 -14.06 -13.68 3.41
N GLU A 355 -13.08 -13.84 4.29
CA GLU A 355 -13.22 -14.49 5.60
C GLU A 355 -12.77 -13.51 6.68
N THR A 356 -13.63 -13.22 7.66
CA THR A 356 -13.24 -12.38 8.79
C THR A 356 -12.74 -13.19 9.97
N GLY A 357 -13.27 -14.38 10.23
CA GLY A 357 -12.66 -15.33 11.18
C GLY A 357 -13.42 -15.50 12.49
N ASP A 358 -12.70 -15.57 13.61
CA ASP A 358 -13.30 -15.68 14.93
C ASP A 358 -13.32 -14.30 15.61
N GLY A 359 -14.48 -13.80 16.01
CA GLY A 359 -14.63 -12.50 16.67
C GLY A 359 -15.96 -11.82 16.35
N ASP A 360 -16.21 -10.68 16.96
CA ASP A 360 -17.43 -9.90 16.66
C ASP A 360 -17.15 -8.98 15.46
N ASP A 361 -17.34 -9.49 14.24
CA ASP A 361 -16.92 -8.87 13.00
C ASP A 361 -17.98 -7.95 12.36
N THR A 362 -17.52 -7.00 11.59
CA THR A 362 -18.42 -6.05 10.91
C THR A 362 -18.02 -5.83 9.45
N ILE A 363 -18.96 -6.04 8.53
CA ILE A 363 -18.84 -5.64 7.12
C ILE A 363 -19.89 -4.57 6.82
N THR A 364 -19.45 -3.37 6.45
CA THR A 364 -20.34 -2.25 6.14
C THR A 364 -20.13 -1.76 4.72
N SER A 365 -21.21 -1.65 3.97
CA SER A 365 -21.24 -1.11 2.61
C SER A 365 -22.30 -0.02 2.50
N SER A 366 -21.90 1.20 2.15
CA SER A 366 -22.85 2.28 1.87
C SER A 366 -23.60 2.11 0.54
N GLY A 367 -23.13 1.19 -0.30
CA GLY A 367 -23.74 0.81 -1.58
C GLY A 367 -24.18 -0.66 -1.60
N PHE A 368 -24.26 -1.20 -2.82
CA PHE A 368 -24.45 -2.63 -3.02
C PHE A 368 -23.18 -3.41 -2.70
N ILE A 369 -23.39 -4.63 -2.16
CA ILE A 369 -22.38 -5.69 -2.17
C ILE A 369 -22.72 -6.62 -3.34
N ASP A 370 -21.91 -6.60 -4.40
CA ASP A 370 -21.97 -7.57 -5.48
C ASP A 370 -21.14 -8.80 -5.09
N ASN A 371 -21.82 -9.80 -4.50
CA ASN A 371 -21.16 -11.03 -4.09
C ASN A 371 -21.39 -12.15 -5.10
N GLN A 372 -20.33 -12.51 -5.82
CA GLN A 372 -20.35 -13.62 -6.78
C GLN A 372 -19.70 -14.90 -6.22
N SER A 373 -19.16 -14.87 -5.00
CA SER A 373 -18.45 -15.99 -4.39
C SER A 373 -18.86 -16.18 -2.92
N VAL A 374 -17.93 -16.10 -1.99
CA VAL A 374 -18.15 -16.40 -0.57
C VAL A 374 -17.80 -15.19 0.29
N ILE A 375 -18.69 -14.87 1.23
CA ILE A 375 -18.41 -14.07 2.41
C ILE A 375 -18.72 -14.97 3.61
N ASN A 376 -17.77 -15.14 4.51
CA ASN A 376 -17.87 -15.95 5.72
C ASN A 376 -17.37 -15.14 6.92
N THR A 377 -18.24 -14.90 7.91
CA THR A 377 -17.86 -14.14 9.09
C THR A 377 -17.42 -15.00 10.29
N GLY A 378 -17.75 -16.30 10.29
CA GLY A 378 -17.09 -17.24 11.22
C GLY A 378 -17.77 -17.43 12.55
N ASN A 379 -17.06 -17.26 13.65
CA ASN A 379 -17.61 -17.42 15.01
C ASN A 379 -17.65 -16.06 15.70
N GLY A 380 -18.78 -15.69 16.24
CA GLY A 380 -18.87 -14.45 16.99
C GLY A 380 -20.25 -13.82 16.92
N LYS A 381 -20.30 -12.55 17.18
CA LYS A 381 -21.52 -11.78 16.96
C LYS A 381 -21.31 -10.84 15.78
N ASP A 382 -21.57 -11.37 14.61
CA ASP A 382 -21.20 -10.73 13.38
C ASP A 382 -22.29 -9.80 12.84
N SER A 383 -21.87 -8.80 12.08
CA SER A 383 -22.78 -7.82 11.49
C SER A 383 -22.41 -7.53 10.03
N ILE A 384 -23.37 -7.75 9.13
CA ILE A 384 -23.24 -7.30 7.73
C ILE A 384 -24.33 -6.26 7.46
N ILE A 385 -23.93 -5.05 7.08
CA ILE A 385 -24.81 -3.94 6.74
C ILE A 385 -24.56 -3.53 5.28
N ALA A 386 -25.50 -3.86 4.40
CA ALA A 386 -25.47 -3.45 3.01
C ALA A 386 -26.62 -2.49 2.72
N ASP A 387 -26.34 -1.17 2.80
CA ASP A 387 -27.40 -0.16 2.64
C ASP A 387 -28.01 -0.16 1.23
N GLY A 388 -27.24 -0.48 0.19
CA GLY A 388 -27.73 -0.72 -1.17
C GLY A 388 -28.37 -2.10 -1.33
N GLY A 389 -28.06 -3.05 -0.47
CA GLY A 389 -28.45 -4.46 -0.57
C GLY A 389 -27.38 -5.32 -1.24
N PHE A 390 -27.79 -6.52 -1.66
CA PHE A 390 -26.90 -7.46 -2.35
C PHE A 390 -27.28 -7.67 -3.80
N ASP A 391 -26.25 -7.87 -4.63
CA ASP A 391 -26.36 -8.39 -5.99
C ASP A 391 -25.45 -9.62 -6.12
N GLY A 392 -25.62 -10.38 -7.22
CA GLY A 392 -24.81 -11.56 -7.46
C GLY A 392 -25.50 -12.88 -7.07
N SER A 393 -24.72 -13.95 -7.12
CA SER A 393 -25.22 -15.33 -6.88
C SER A 393 -24.45 -16.05 -5.77
N GLY A 394 -23.58 -15.34 -5.07
CA GLY A 394 -22.71 -15.90 -4.05
C GLY A 394 -23.41 -16.31 -2.76
N ASN A 395 -22.62 -16.80 -1.83
CA ASN A 395 -23.05 -17.24 -0.54
C ASN A 395 -22.55 -16.31 0.56
N VAL A 396 -23.37 -16.07 1.56
CA VAL A 396 -23.01 -15.36 2.78
C VAL A 396 -23.30 -16.31 3.94
N PHE A 397 -22.27 -16.62 4.71
CA PHE A 397 -22.34 -17.44 5.91
C PHE A 397 -21.99 -16.55 7.12
N LEU A 398 -22.92 -16.40 8.05
CA LEU A 398 -22.66 -15.63 9.28
C LEU A 398 -22.03 -16.51 10.37
N GLY A 399 -22.35 -17.83 10.38
CA GLY A 399 -21.59 -18.80 11.15
C GLY A 399 -22.16 -19.16 12.51
N ASN A 400 -21.36 -19.03 13.58
CA ASN A 400 -21.84 -19.36 14.92
C ASN A 400 -21.92 -18.08 15.75
N GLY A 401 -23.12 -17.78 16.27
CA GLY A 401 -23.21 -16.64 17.13
C GLY A 401 -24.57 -16.03 17.31
N LYS A 402 -24.61 -14.74 17.44
CA LYS A 402 -25.84 -13.98 17.40
C LYS A 402 -25.70 -12.90 16.36
N ASP A 403 -25.98 -13.27 15.14
CA ASP A 403 -25.56 -12.51 13.99
C ASP A 403 -26.65 -11.59 13.45
N TYR A 404 -26.23 -10.57 12.73
CA TYR A 404 -27.12 -9.57 12.19
C TYR A 404 -26.81 -9.29 10.71
N LEU A 405 -27.81 -9.43 9.87
CA LEU A 405 -27.77 -9.05 8.48
C LEU A 405 -28.82 -7.99 8.18
N LYS A 406 -28.39 -6.80 7.75
CA LYS A 406 -29.27 -5.77 7.22
C LYS A 406 -29.09 -5.68 5.71
N ALA A 407 -30.03 -6.26 4.96
CA ALA A 407 -29.96 -6.27 3.51
C ALA A 407 -31.26 -6.71 2.84
N PHE A 408 -31.31 -6.55 1.52
CA PHE A 408 -32.13 -7.33 0.61
C PHE A 408 -31.41 -7.45 -0.72
N GLY A 409 -31.48 -8.62 -1.36
CA GLY A 409 -30.88 -8.81 -2.67
C GLY A 409 -30.84 -10.26 -3.13
N SER A 410 -30.18 -10.50 -4.25
CA SER A 410 -29.96 -11.85 -4.77
C SER A 410 -28.80 -12.53 -4.04
N GLY A 411 -28.86 -13.86 -3.94
CA GLY A 411 -27.84 -14.68 -3.29
C GLY A 411 -28.44 -15.68 -2.31
N ASN A 412 -27.55 -16.40 -1.60
CA ASN A 412 -27.89 -17.34 -0.54
C ASN A 412 -27.29 -16.82 0.79
N PHE A 413 -28.11 -16.72 1.81
CA PHE A 413 -27.74 -16.16 3.11
C PHE A 413 -28.04 -17.17 4.20
N ASP A 414 -27.06 -17.55 4.97
CA ASP A 414 -27.17 -18.48 6.07
C ASP A 414 -26.78 -17.82 7.39
N GLY A 415 -27.71 -17.68 8.32
CA GLY A 415 -27.45 -17.18 9.66
C GLY A 415 -26.55 -18.11 10.46
N GLY A 416 -26.70 -19.44 10.22
CA GLY A 416 -25.86 -20.45 10.87
C GLY A 416 -26.43 -20.96 12.17
N ASN A 417 -25.57 -21.08 13.21
CA ASN A 417 -25.97 -21.53 14.53
C ASN A 417 -26.06 -20.33 15.47
N GLY A 418 -27.25 -20.17 16.09
CA GLY A 418 -27.38 -19.09 17.06
C GLY A 418 -28.77 -18.53 17.15
N LYS A 419 -28.82 -17.23 17.35
CA LYS A 419 -30.08 -16.49 17.31
C LYS A 419 -29.89 -15.28 16.39
N ASP A 420 -30.12 -15.53 15.11
CA ASP A 420 -29.68 -14.63 14.05
C ASP A 420 -30.86 -13.80 13.54
N ALA A 421 -30.55 -12.55 13.20
CA ALA A 421 -31.54 -11.56 12.79
C ALA A 421 -31.29 -11.07 11.36
N LEU A 422 -32.31 -11.13 10.53
CA LEU A 422 -32.36 -10.48 9.22
C LEU A 422 -33.22 -9.22 9.32
N GLU A 423 -32.64 -8.07 8.97
CA GLU A 423 -33.38 -6.83 8.75
C GLU A 423 -33.53 -6.56 7.25
N LEU A 424 -34.79 -6.53 6.79
CA LEU A 424 -35.08 -6.19 5.40
C LEU A 424 -35.11 -4.67 5.20
N THR A 425 -34.56 -4.22 4.07
CA THR A 425 -34.66 -2.83 3.62
C THR A 425 -36.10 -2.48 3.23
N SER A 426 -36.38 -1.18 2.96
CA SER A 426 -37.71 -0.72 2.60
C SER A 426 -38.30 -1.44 1.38
N GLY A 427 -39.57 -1.82 1.44
CA GLY A 427 -40.23 -2.52 0.33
C GLY A 427 -41.40 -3.42 0.75
N SER A 428 -41.97 -4.09 -0.24
CA SER A 428 -43.01 -5.11 -0.04
C SER A 428 -42.48 -6.46 -0.55
N TYR A 429 -42.49 -7.44 0.31
CA TYR A 429 -41.88 -8.76 0.11
C TYR A 429 -42.92 -9.87 0.21
N THR A 430 -42.83 -10.82 -0.73
CA THR A 430 -43.63 -12.06 -0.61
C THR A 430 -42.76 -13.17 -0.02
N VAL A 431 -43.23 -13.80 1.01
CA VAL A 431 -42.58 -14.93 1.67
C VAL A 431 -42.83 -16.22 0.90
N GLY A 432 -41.76 -16.93 0.55
CA GLY A 432 -41.79 -18.28 0.01
C GLY A 432 -41.10 -19.23 0.96
N ILE A 433 -41.71 -20.42 1.23
CA ILE A 433 -41.15 -21.44 2.12
C ILE A 433 -40.90 -22.71 1.33
N SER A 434 -39.65 -23.23 1.43
CA SER A 434 -39.28 -24.51 0.83
C SER A 434 -38.40 -25.32 1.79
N GLY A 435 -38.97 -26.31 2.45
CA GLY A 435 -38.29 -27.02 3.53
C GLY A 435 -38.01 -26.12 4.72
N THR A 436 -36.75 -26.01 5.11
CA THR A 436 -36.27 -25.07 6.16
C THR A 436 -35.92 -23.69 5.64
N ALA A 437 -35.77 -23.52 4.31
CA ALA A 437 -35.41 -22.27 3.71
C ALA A 437 -36.62 -21.32 3.59
N VAL A 438 -36.41 -20.07 3.90
CA VAL A 438 -37.36 -18.97 3.71
C VAL A 438 -36.80 -18.02 2.67
N ASN A 439 -37.61 -17.73 1.66
CA ASN A 439 -37.24 -16.81 0.60
C ASN A 439 -38.05 -15.53 0.70
N PHE A 440 -37.45 -14.40 0.41
CA PHE A 440 -38.13 -13.12 0.29
C PHE A 440 -38.05 -12.65 -1.15
N THR A 441 -39.21 -12.38 -1.76
CA THR A 441 -39.29 -11.93 -3.19
C THR A 441 -39.81 -10.52 -3.28
N LYS A 442 -39.10 -9.66 -4.01
CA LYS A 442 -39.49 -8.29 -4.36
C LYS A 442 -39.25 -8.09 -5.86
N GLY A 443 -40.32 -7.98 -6.63
CA GLY A 443 -40.20 -7.96 -8.09
C GLY A 443 -39.62 -9.26 -8.67
N SER A 444 -38.53 -9.19 -9.39
CA SER A 444 -37.80 -10.35 -9.93
C SER A 444 -36.69 -10.86 -9.02
N ILE A 445 -36.38 -10.16 -7.93
CA ILE A 445 -35.27 -10.49 -7.01
C ILE A 445 -35.78 -11.46 -5.96
N VAL A 446 -35.00 -12.52 -5.71
CA VAL A 446 -35.27 -13.53 -4.71
C VAL A 446 -34.07 -13.64 -3.77
N MET A 447 -34.25 -13.27 -2.52
CA MET A 447 -33.30 -13.51 -1.43
C MET A 447 -33.61 -14.87 -0.83
N LYS A 448 -32.62 -15.78 -0.79
CA LYS A 448 -32.78 -17.10 -0.21
C LYS A 448 -32.09 -17.13 1.15
N THR A 449 -32.83 -17.49 2.19
CA THR A 449 -32.31 -17.47 3.56
C THR A 449 -32.49 -18.80 4.27
N SER A 450 -31.54 -19.12 5.14
CA SER A 450 -31.60 -20.26 6.10
C SER A 450 -30.93 -19.84 7.42
N GLY A 451 -31.20 -20.55 8.50
CA GLY A 451 -30.51 -20.33 9.78
C GLY A 451 -30.86 -19.04 10.51
N PHE A 452 -31.88 -18.26 10.10
CA PHE A 452 -32.34 -17.07 10.82
C PHE A 452 -33.55 -17.38 11.72
N GLU A 453 -33.57 -16.79 12.92
CA GLU A 453 -34.68 -16.89 13.88
C GLU A 453 -35.55 -15.66 13.93
N GLU A 454 -34.96 -14.47 13.71
CA GLU A 454 -35.65 -13.19 13.79
C GLU A 454 -35.64 -12.44 12.43
N LEU A 455 -36.81 -11.95 12.02
CA LEU A 455 -36.98 -11.06 10.90
C LEU A 455 -37.39 -9.67 11.40
N ILE A 456 -36.60 -8.65 11.10
CA ILE A 456 -36.89 -7.26 11.42
C ILE A 456 -37.43 -6.58 10.15
N ALA A 457 -38.64 -6.05 10.24
CA ALA A 457 -39.33 -5.35 9.15
C ALA A 457 -39.79 -3.96 9.65
N GLY A 458 -38.95 -2.98 9.55
CA GLY A 458 -39.15 -1.65 10.14
C GLY A 458 -39.27 -1.74 11.67
N SER A 459 -40.43 -1.38 12.24
CA SER A 459 -40.67 -1.46 13.68
C SER A 459 -41.22 -2.81 14.17
N THR A 460 -41.39 -3.77 13.27
CA THR A 460 -42.00 -5.08 13.58
C THR A 460 -40.98 -6.20 13.51
N THR A 461 -40.93 -7.02 14.54
CA THR A 461 -40.09 -8.24 14.56
C THR A 461 -41.00 -9.48 14.45
N TYR A 462 -40.66 -10.38 13.54
CA TYR A 462 -41.30 -11.66 13.34
C TYR A 462 -40.31 -12.77 13.72
N ASN A 463 -40.88 -13.88 14.24
CA ASN A 463 -40.10 -15.13 14.34
C ASN A 463 -40.19 -15.83 12.97
N PHE A 464 -39.05 -16.28 12.40
CA PHE A 464 -39.03 -16.99 11.13
C PHE A 464 -39.94 -18.22 11.10
N ALA A 465 -40.02 -18.96 12.22
CA ALA A 465 -40.90 -20.12 12.34
C ALA A 465 -42.39 -19.75 12.29
N SER A 466 -42.77 -18.49 12.45
CA SER A 466 -44.14 -18.00 12.37
C SER A 466 -44.55 -17.50 10.97
N LEU A 467 -43.58 -17.41 10.05
CA LEU A 467 -43.86 -16.97 8.68
C LEU A 467 -44.67 -18.02 7.92
N THR A 468 -45.48 -17.55 7.01
CA THR A 468 -46.31 -18.42 6.18
C THR A 468 -46.08 -18.19 4.70
N ASN A 469 -46.16 -19.27 3.91
CA ASN A 469 -45.99 -19.20 2.47
C ASN A 469 -47.05 -18.29 1.82
N GLY A 470 -46.63 -17.34 1.00
CA GLY A 470 -47.49 -16.32 0.39
C GLY A 470 -47.77 -15.11 1.27
N GLN A 471 -47.27 -15.07 2.51
CA GLN A 471 -47.39 -13.89 3.38
C GLN A 471 -46.70 -12.69 2.74
N THR A 472 -47.29 -11.52 2.88
CA THR A 472 -46.69 -10.26 2.47
C THR A 472 -46.13 -9.54 3.70
N ILE A 473 -44.83 -9.15 3.62
CA ILE A 473 -44.14 -8.33 4.61
C ILE A 473 -43.93 -6.94 4.01
N PHE A 474 -44.36 -5.92 4.69
CA PHE A 474 -44.16 -4.52 4.28
C PHE A 474 -43.18 -3.82 5.23
N VAL A 475 -42.15 -3.20 4.67
CA VAL A 475 -41.13 -2.39 5.36
C VAL A 475 -41.24 -0.97 4.84
N ALA A 476 -41.55 -0.02 5.73
CA ALA A 476 -41.80 1.38 5.39
C ALA A 476 -40.50 2.13 4.98
#